data_b25da954a52001588f1ae0d70f0e3d0f
#
_entry.id   b25da954a52001588f1ae0d70f0e3d0f
#
_cell.length_a   1.000
_cell.length_b   1.000
_cell.length_c   1.000
_cell.angle_alpha   90.00
_cell.angle_beta   90.00
_cell.angle_gamma   90.00
#
_symmetry.space_group_name_H-M   'P 1'
#
loop_
_entity.id
_entity.type
_entity.pdbx_description
1 polymer ?
#
loop_
_entity_poly.entity_id
_entity_poly.type
_entity_poly.pdbx_seq_one_letter_code
_entity_poly.pdbx_strand_id
1 'polypeptide(L)'
;MLELKCELLTREAFAPFGDVIEASDAVKHFTINAGNTERYHDLADIHVGQDGKAIVSIFRGQPRVLPFIVSMMERHPKGSQAFVPMSGRPYLVVVADPKSAPGAKDLRCFLARADQGVNYAPGVWHHPLLALQETSDFLVVDRSGPGDNCDEVPLTESAVIRALG
;
A
#
# COMPACT_ATOMS: atom_id res chain seq x y z
N MET A 1 18.29 15.99 6.23
CA MET A 1 17.07 15.22 5.91
C MET A 1 17.24 14.62 4.52
N LEU A 2 17.05 13.33 4.39
CA LEU A 2 17.17 12.61 3.13
C LEU A 2 16.02 12.94 2.19
N GLU A 3 16.30 13.27 0.94
CA GLU A 3 15.25 13.46 -0.07
C GLU A 3 14.84 12.11 -0.65
N LEU A 4 13.52 11.83 -0.57
CA LEU A 4 12.93 10.60 -1.07
C LEU A 4 12.23 10.89 -2.40
N LYS A 5 12.75 10.31 -3.47
CA LYS A 5 12.19 10.45 -4.81
C LYS A 5 11.05 9.46 -5.01
N CYS A 6 10.02 9.89 -5.71
CA CYS A 6 8.90 9.01 -6.08
C CYS A 6 9.19 8.33 -7.43
N GLU A 7 8.87 7.06 -7.50
CA GLU A 7 8.88 6.27 -8.74
C GLU A 7 7.47 5.80 -9.05
N LEU A 8 7.20 5.47 -10.30
CA LEU A 8 5.89 4.96 -10.69
C LEU A 8 5.67 3.56 -10.09
N LEU A 9 4.46 3.32 -9.57
CA LEU A 9 4.09 2.01 -9.05
C LEU A 9 3.97 1.01 -10.20
N THR A 10 4.73 -0.08 -10.13
CA THR A 10 4.63 -1.23 -11.04
C THR A 10 4.65 -2.53 -10.24
N ARG A 11 4.09 -3.59 -10.81
CA ARG A 11 4.11 -4.93 -10.17
C ARG A 11 5.53 -5.38 -9.87
N GLU A 12 6.44 -5.17 -10.81
CA GLU A 12 7.83 -5.60 -10.70
C GLU A 12 8.56 -4.86 -9.58
N ALA A 13 8.40 -3.54 -9.54
CA ALA A 13 9.07 -2.73 -8.52
C ALA A 13 8.51 -2.96 -7.13
N PHE A 14 7.21 -3.26 -7.01
CA PHE A 14 6.53 -3.48 -5.74
C PHE A 14 6.60 -4.94 -5.26
N ALA A 15 7.06 -5.88 -6.07
CA ALA A 15 7.07 -7.30 -5.76
C ALA A 15 7.73 -7.66 -4.41
N PRO A 16 8.80 -6.99 -3.95
CA PRO A 16 9.39 -7.27 -2.64
C PRO A 16 8.47 -6.92 -1.46
N PHE A 17 7.45 -6.10 -1.69
CA PHE A 17 6.60 -5.54 -0.63
C PHE A 17 5.19 -6.12 -0.62
N GLY A 18 4.77 -6.72 -1.71
CA GLY A 18 3.42 -7.29 -1.84
C GLY A 18 2.92 -7.24 -3.28
N ASP A 19 1.64 -6.97 -3.44
CA ASP A 19 0.95 -7.04 -4.72
C ASP A 19 0.44 -5.67 -5.16
N VAL A 20 0.38 -5.46 -6.47
CA VAL A 20 -0.35 -4.35 -7.08
C VAL A 20 -1.68 -4.88 -7.58
N ILE A 21 -2.78 -4.26 -7.13
CA ILE A 21 -4.15 -4.64 -7.50
C ILE A 21 -4.57 -3.77 -8.68
N GLU A 22 -4.49 -4.33 -9.88
CA GLU A 22 -4.68 -3.56 -11.11
C GLU A 22 -5.23 -4.46 -12.21
N ALA A 23 -6.25 -3.96 -12.93
CA ALA A 23 -6.73 -4.59 -14.15
C ALA A 23 -5.72 -4.31 -15.27
N SER A 24 -4.85 -5.26 -15.52
CA SER A 24 -3.77 -5.17 -16.50
C SER A 24 -3.77 -6.39 -17.39
N ASP A 25 -3.37 -6.22 -18.65
CA ASP A 25 -3.22 -7.36 -19.57
C ASP A 25 -2.12 -8.33 -19.14
N ALA A 26 -1.21 -7.91 -18.27
CA ALA A 26 -0.12 -8.73 -17.75
C ALA A 26 -0.54 -9.73 -16.67
N VAL A 27 -1.74 -9.57 -16.06
CA VAL A 27 -2.25 -10.49 -15.04
C VAL A 27 -3.18 -11.53 -15.67
N LYS A 28 -3.45 -12.61 -14.93
CA LYS A 28 -4.41 -13.63 -15.38
C LYS A 28 -5.80 -13.00 -15.48
N HIS A 29 -6.41 -13.09 -16.63
CA HIS A 29 -7.77 -12.62 -16.84
C HIS A 29 -8.51 -13.47 -17.85
N PHE A 30 -9.81 -13.53 -17.74
CA PHE A 30 -10.66 -14.30 -18.64
C PHE A 30 -12.10 -13.78 -18.62
N THR A 31 -12.82 -14.05 -19.68
CA THR A 31 -14.21 -13.60 -19.84
C THR A 31 -15.16 -14.56 -19.16
N ILE A 32 -16.11 -14.03 -18.42
CA ILE A 32 -17.18 -14.77 -17.73
C ILE A 32 -18.53 -14.15 -18.07
N ASN A 33 -19.62 -14.73 -17.50
CA ASN A 33 -20.99 -14.22 -17.64
C ASN A 33 -21.41 -14.07 -19.10
N ALA A 34 -21.18 -15.14 -19.90
CA ALA A 34 -21.54 -15.20 -21.31
C ALA A 34 -20.96 -14.04 -22.14
N GLY A 35 -19.72 -13.65 -21.86
CA GLY A 35 -19.01 -12.63 -22.61
C GLY A 35 -19.20 -11.20 -22.08
N ASN A 36 -20.01 -11.03 -21.03
CA ASN A 36 -20.28 -9.68 -20.51
C ASN A 36 -19.17 -9.11 -19.65
N THR A 37 -18.40 -9.96 -18.93
CA THR A 37 -17.52 -9.50 -17.87
C THR A 37 -16.12 -10.08 -18.06
N GLU A 38 -15.10 -9.23 -18.00
CA GLU A 38 -13.72 -9.66 -17.92
C GLU A 38 -13.29 -9.72 -16.45
N ARG A 39 -12.83 -10.90 -16.01
CA ARG A 39 -12.36 -11.11 -14.65
C ARG A 39 -10.83 -11.04 -14.62
N TYR A 40 -10.29 -10.06 -13.89
CA TYR A 40 -8.87 -9.98 -13.55
C TYR A 40 -8.70 -10.71 -12.23
N HIS A 41 -8.03 -11.86 -12.29
CA HIS A 41 -8.19 -12.93 -11.31
C HIS A 41 -7.06 -12.96 -10.30
N ASP A 42 -7.43 -13.05 -9.00
CA ASP A 42 -6.50 -13.35 -7.91
C ASP A 42 -5.32 -12.36 -7.86
N LEU A 43 -5.62 -11.09 -7.71
CA LEU A 43 -4.65 -10.01 -7.84
C LEU A 43 -3.83 -9.77 -6.58
N ALA A 44 -4.26 -10.29 -5.44
CA ALA A 44 -3.60 -10.04 -4.15
C ALA A 44 -3.68 -11.28 -3.27
N ASP A 45 -2.63 -11.51 -2.51
CA ASP A 45 -2.53 -12.62 -1.56
C ASP A 45 -2.91 -12.13 -0.15
N ILE A 46 -4.14 -12.45 0.26
CA ILE A 46 -4.69 -11.98 1.53
C ILE A 46 -4.35 -12.98 2.63
N HIS A 47 -3.57 -12.54 3.60
CA HIS A 47 -3.16 -13.32 4.77
C HIS A 47 -3.80 -12.79 6.04
N VAL A 48 -4.44 -13.65 6.80
CA VAL A 48 -5.06 -13.30 8.08
C VAL A 48 -4.62 -14.22 9.23
N GLY A 49 -3.76 -15.20 8.95
CA GLY A 49 -3.36 -16.21 9.96
C GLY A 49 -4.50 -17.17 10.31
N GLN A 50 -4.18 -18.16 11.14
CA GLN A 50 -5.15 -19.19 11.52
C GLN A 50 -6.26 -18.64 12.44
N ASP A 51 -5.90 -17.72 13.33
CA ASP A 51 -6.82 -17.15 14.33
C ASP A 51 -7.47 -15.85 13.87
N GLY A 52 -7.17 -15.41 12.67
CA GLY A 52 -7.67 -14.16 12.12
C GLY A 52 -8.82 -14.35 11.16
N LYS A 53 -9.49 -13.25 10.89
CA LYS A 53 -10.53 -13.19 9.88
C LYS A 53 -10.31 -11.95 9.01
N ALA A 54 -10.64 -12.05 7.73
CA ALA A 54 -10.61 -10.91 6.83
C ALA A 54 -11.77 -9.96 7.14
N ILE A 55 -11.47 -8.67 7.24
CA ILE A 55 -12.48 -7.63 7.40
C ILE A 55 -12.35 -6.60 6.29
N VAL A 56 -13.45 -5.95 5.97
CA VAL A 56 -13.52 -4.89 4.96
C VAL A 56 -13.88 -3.59 5.66
N SER A 57 -13.09 -2.54 5.40
CA SER A 57 -13.29 -1.21 5.98
C SER A 57 -13.13 -0.15 4.90
N ILE A 58 -13.59 1.06 5.19
CA ILE A 58 -13.30 2.25 4.37
C ILE A 58 -12.42 3.16 5.19
N PHE A 59 -11.23 3.49 4.65
CA PHE A 59 -10.36 4.50 5.22
C PHE A 59 -10.57 5.79 4.46
N ARG A 60 -10.99 6.84 5.16
CA ARG A 60 -11.12 8.19 4.60
C ARG A 60 -9.94 9.03 5.04
N GLY A 61 -9.02 9.30 4.13
CA GLY A 61 -7.79 10.03 4.40
C GLY A 61 -7.86 11.48 3.93
N GLN A 62 -7.38 12.39 4.78
CA GLN A 62 -7.15 13.78 4.39
C GLN A 62 -5.93 13.87 3.47
N PRO A 63 -5.90 14.80 2.51
CA PRO A 63 -4.77 14.91 1.60
C PRO A 63 -3.51 15.38 2.33
N ARG A 64 -2.38 14.83 1.95
CA ARG A 64 -1.07 15.30 2.39
C ARG A 64 -0.57 16.38 1.45
N VAL A 65 0.17 17.32 1.99
CA VAL A 65 0.74 18.46 1.26
C VAL A 65 2.24 18.27 1.11
N LEU A 66 2.76 18.53 -0.08
CA LEU A 66 4.20 18.50 -0.32
C LEU A 66 4.83 19.88 -0.01
N PRO A 67 6.05 19.93 0.51
CA PRO A 67 6.88 18.79 0.91
C PRO A 67 6.30 18.05 2.12
N PHE A 68 6.35 16.72 2.06
CA PHE A 68 5.86 15.87 3.13
C PHE A 68 7.03 15.18 3.85
N ILE A 69 7.04 15.21 5.17
CA ILE A 69 8.09 14.60 5.99
C ILE A 69 7.63 13.23 6.45
N VAL A 70 8.40 12.21 6.08
CA VAL A 70 8.24 10.84 6.56
C VAL A 70 9.10 10.67 7.80
N SER A 71 8.49 10.50 8.97
CA SER A 71 9.18 10.42 10.25
C SER A 71 8.90 9.13 11.03
N MET A 72 8.01 8.28 10.52
CA MET A 72 7.67 7.02 11.15
C MET A 72 7.25 5.99 10.10
N MET A 73 7.29 4.72 10.49
CA MET A 73 6.78 3.61 9.69
C MET A 73 6.01 2.66 10.60
N GLU A 74 5.09 1.91 10.01
CA GLU A 74 4.34 0.85 10.72
C GLU A 74 4.37 -0.46 9.94
N ARG A 75 4.07 -1.56 10.63
CA ARG A 75 3.88 -2.87 10.00
C ARG A 75 2.80 -3.65 10.72
N HIS A 76 2.23 -4.62 10.00
CA HIS A 76 1.24 -5.55 10.55
C HIS A 76 1.80 -6.97 10.43
N PRO A 77 2.41 -7.51 11.52
CA PRO A 77 3.12 -8.79 11.42
C PRO A 77 2.23 -10.02 11.26
N LYS A 78 0.93 -9.91 11.59
CA LYS A 78 0.01 -11.05 11.59
C LYS A 78 -0.90 -11.14 10.37
N GLY A 79 -0.87 -10.15 9.50
CA GLY A 79 -1.72 -10.15 8.32
C GLY A 79 -1.29 -9.18 7.27
N SER A 80 -1.80 -9.38 6.06
CA SER A 80 -1.66 -8.44 4.96
C SER A 80 -2.63 -7.26 5.13
N GLN A 81 -2.40 -6.20 4.35
CA GLN A 81 -3.31 -5.06 4.32
C GLN A 81 -3.42 -4.53 2.90
N ALA A 82 -4.61 -4.67 2.32
CA ALA A 82 -4.89 -4.23 0.97
C ALA A 82 -5.63 -2.90 0.98
N PHE A 83 -5.23 -2.00 0.08
CA PHE A 83 -5.86 -0.70 -0.16
C PHE A 83 -6.27 -0.59 -1.62
N VAL A 84 -7.53 -0.27 -1.87
CA VAL A 84 -8.05 -0.02 -3.21
C VAL A 84 -8.66 1.37 -3.26
N PRO A 85 -8.13 2.29 -4.09
CA PRO A 85 -8.64 3.66 -4.15
C PRO A 85 -10.06 3.70 -4.72
N MET A 86 -10.90 4.54 -4.14
CA MET A 86 -12.32 4.66 -4.52
C MET A 86 -12.70 6.07 -5.01
N SER A 87 -11.80 7.04 -4.89
CA SER A 87 -12.13 8.44 -5.14
C SER A 87 -11.56 8.99 -6.44
N GLY A 88 -10.93 8.16 -7.26
CA GLY A 88 -10.42 8.55 -8.57
C GLY A 88 -9.21 9.49 -8.53
N ARG A 89 -8.41 9.41 -7.46
CA ARG A 89 -7.22 10.26 -7.29
C ARG A 89 -5.96 9.44 -7.04
N PRO A 90 -4.79 9.92 -7.48
CA PRO A 90 -3.52 9.27 -7.15
C PRO A 90 -3.21 9.38 -5.65
N TYR A 91 -2.28 8.56 -5.20
CA TYR A 91 -1.81 8.55 -3.82
C TYR A 91 -0.37 8.07 -3.76
N LEU A 92 0.27 8.22 -2.60
CA LEU A 92 1.64 7.78 -2.39
C LEU A 92 1.68 6.53 -1.54
N VAL A 93 2.66 5.69 -1.84
CA VAL A 93 2.97 4.47 -1.09
C VAL A 93 4.44 4.52 -0.70
N VAL A 94 4.72 4.51 0.61
CA VAL A 94 6.08 4.50 1.12
C VAL A 94 6.31 3.20 1.86
N VAL A 95 7.34 2.47 1.45
CA VAL A 95 7.69 1.14 1.99
C VAL A 95 9.18 1.08 2.30
N ALA A 96 9.55 0.10 3.11
CA ALA A 96 10.95 -0.21 3.41
C ALA A 96 11.20 -1.70 3.23
N ASP A 97 12.46 -2.05 2.97
CA ASP A 97 12.88 -3.44 2.86
C ASP A 97 12.49 -4.20 4.14
N PRO A 98 11.74 -5.31 4.02
CA PRO A 98 11.26 -6.06 5.19
C PRO A 98 12.37 -6.71 6.03
N LYS A 99 13.59 -6.75 5.53
CA LYS A 99 14.71 -7.44 6.18
C LYS A 99 15.43 -6.61 7.23
N SER A 100 15.12 -5.32 7.36
CA SER A 100 15.83 -4.44 8.28
C SER A 100 14.88 -3.54 9.04
N ALA A 101 15.31 -3.08 10.23
CA ALA A 101 14.63 -1.96 10.88
C ALA A 101 14.75 -0.75 9.96
N PRO A 102 13.64 -0.08 9.63
CA PRO A 102 13.65 0.94 8.60
C PRO A 102 14.45 2.16 9.02
N GLY A 103 15.38 2.58 8.16
CA GLY A 103 16.01 3.88 8.21
C GLY A 103 15.61 4.69 6.98
N ALA A 104 15.85 6.00 6.98
CA ALA A 104 15.47 6.86 5.85
C ALA A 104 16.02 6.36 4.51
N LYS A 105 17.25 5.83 4.52
CA LYS A 105 17.91 5.28 3.33
C LYS A 105 17.28 4.01 2.76
N ASP A 106 16.46 3.34 3.56
CA ASP A 106 15.82 2.07 3.16
C ASP A 106 14.44 2.30 2.54
N LEU A 107 13.95 3.53 2.54
CA LEU A 107 12.61 3.87 2.08
C LEU A 107 12.56 3.94 0.56
N ARG A 108 11.43 3.47 0.02
CA ARG A 108 11.05 3.70 -1.38
C ARG A 108 9.68 4.34 -1.41
N CYS A 109 9.50 5.30 -2.29
CA CYS A 109 8.22 5.97 -2.50
C CYS A 109 7.71 5.67 -3.89
N PHE A 110 6.45 5.23 -3.97
CA PHE A 110 5.74 4.99 -5.23
C PHE A 110 4.59 5.95 -5.37
N LEU A 111 4.45 6.51 -6.57
CA LEU A 111 3.24 7.22 -6.98
C LEU A 111 2.30 6.19 -7.60
N ALA A 112 1.17 5.97 -6.96
CA ALA A 112 0.13 5.07 -7.43
C ALA A 112 -0.94 5.84 -8.21
N ARG A 113 -1.36 5.28 -9.34
CA ARG A 113 -2.50 5.84 -10.09
C ARG A 113 -3.82 5.52 -9.39
N ALA A 114 -4.84 6.27 -9.76
CA ALA A 114 -6.20 6.08 -9.21
C ALA A 114 -6.81 4.71 -9.49
N ASP A 115 -6.26 3.96 -10.47
CA ASP A 115 -6.71 2.62 -10.84
C ASP A 115 -5.81 1.50 -10.29
N GLN A 116 -4.88 1.84 -9.42
CA GLN A 116 -3.95 0.89 -8.80
C GLN A 116 -4.18 0.80 -7.29
N GLY A 117 -4.50 -0.39 -6.80
CA GLY A 117 -4.44 -0.69 -5.38
C GLY A 117 -3.12 -1.37 -5.02
N VAL A 118 -2.84 -1.48 -3.75
CA VAL A 118 -1.69 -2.22 -3.22
C VAL A 118 -2.13 -3.16 -2.11
N ASN A 119 -1.40 -4.25 -1.96
CA ASN A 119 -1.54 -5.16 -0.83
C ASN A 119 -0.17 -5.31 -0.18
N TYR A 120 -0.02 -4.78 1.02
CA TYR A 120 1.20 -4.98 1.81
C TYR A 120 1.22 -6.40 2.35
N ALA A 121 2.28 -7.15 2.08
CA ALA A 121 2.48 -8.47 2.67
C ALA A 121 2.67 -8.37 4.19
N PRO A 122 2.38 -9.43 4.96
CA PRO A 122 2.59 -9.40 6.40
C PRO A 122 4.01 -8.97 6.78
N GLY A 123 4.12 -8.07 7.76
CA GLY A 123 5.40 -7.62 8.29
C GLY A 123 6.13 -6.58 7.45
N VAL A 124 5.60 -6.15 6.32
CA VAL A 124 6.22 -5.13 5.49
C VAL A 124 6.05 -3.76 6.11
N TRP A 125 7.16 -3.07 6.34
CA TRP A 125 7.14 -1.70 6.83
C TRP A 125 6.58 -0.76 5.77
N HIS A 126 5.59 0.04 6.14
CA HIS A 126 4.98 1.04 5.27
C HIS A 126 4.54 2.26 6.08
N HIS A 127 4.41 3.39 5.41
CA HIS A 127 3.82 4.59 6.01
C HIS A 127 2.28 4.46 5.96
N PRO A 128 1.56 4.95 6.98
CA PRO A 128 0.11 5.08 6.90
C PRO A 128 -0.36 5.82 5.64
N LEU A 129 -1.61 5.65 5.30
CA LEU A 129 -2.23 6.18 4.08
C LEU A 129 -1.81 7.62 3.76
N LEU A 130 -1.35 7.83 2.52
CA LEU A 130 -0.90 9.12 2.00
C LEU A 130 -1.77 9.53 0.80
N ALA A 131 -2.98 10.00 1.08
CA ALA A 131 -3.86 10.55 0.07
C ALA A 131 -3.30 11.88 -0.49
N LEU A 132 -3.62 12.19 -1.72
CA LEU A 132 -3.19 13.41 -2.41
C LEU A 132 -4.41 14.19 -2.92
N GLN A 133 -4.22 15.49 -3.14
CA GLN A 133 -5.17 16.42 -3.76
C GLN A 133 -6.37 16.75 -2.87
N GLU A 134 -7.23 15.78 -2.57
CA GLU A 134 -8.42 15.96 -1.75
C GLU A 134 -8.62 14.76 -0.83
N THR A 135 -9.54 14.88 0.13
CA THR A 135 -9.99 13.76 0.95
C THR A 135 -10.39 12.60 0.04
N SER A 136 -9.85 11.43 0.30
CA SER A 136 -10.04 10.25 -0.54
C SER A 136 -10.38 9.02 0.29
N ASP A 137 -11.27 8.20 -0.25
CA ASP A 137 -11.69 6.95 0.34
C ASP A 137 -10.93 5.78 -0.28
N PHE A 138 -10.63 4.80 0.57
CA PHE A 138 -9.97 3.56 0.17
C PHE A 138 -10.72 2.38 0.78
N LEU A 139 -11.03 1.38 -0.05
CA LEU A 139 -11.45 0.08 0.45
C LEU A 139 -10.23 -0.61 1.05
N VAL A 140 -10.35 -1.07 2.28
CA VAL A 140 -9.25 -1.75 2.98
C VAL A 140 -9.69 -3.15 3.35
N VAL A 141 -8.87 -4.14 3.00
CA VAL A 141 -9.07 -5.54 3.39
C VAL A 141 -7.89 -5.95 4.24
N ASP A 142 -8.14 -6.24 5.50
CA ASP A 142 -7.09 -6.64 6.43
C ASP A 142 -7.59 -7.63 7.49
N ARG A 143 -6.83 -7.79 8.55
CA ARG A 143 -7.07 -8.82 9.56
C ARG A 143 -7.73 -8.25 10.81
N SER A 144 -8.73 -8.98 11.32
CA SER A 144 -9.22 -8.87 12.68
C SER A 144 -8.89 -10.18 13.41
N GLY A 145 -8.43 -10.10 14.66
CA GLY A 145 -8.11 -11.30 15.43
C GLY A 145 -7.31 -10.97 16.69
N PRO A 146 -6.98 -12.00 17.48
CA PRO A 146 -6.24 -11.81 18.72
C PRO A 146 -4.79 -11.41 18.49
N GLY A 147 -4.20 -10.79 19.52
CA GLY A 147 -2.80 -10.39 19.54
C GLY A 147 -2.57 -9.02 18.89
N ASP A 148 -1.36 -8.49 19.10
CA ASP A 148 -0.95 -7.21 18.55
C ASP A 148 -0.56 -7.36 17.08
N ASN A 149 -1.14 -6.53 16.24
CA ASN A 149 -0.93 -6.56 14.80
C ASN A 149 -0.52 -5.20 14.23
N CYS A 150 0.06 -4.35 15.05
CA CYS A 150 0.59 -3.07 14.60
C CYS A 150 1.84 -2.72 15.39
N ASP A 151 2.97 -2.70 14.71
CA ASP A 151 4.23 -2.17 15.24
C ASP A 151 4.50 -0.83 14.59
N GLU A 152 4.89 0.15 15.37
CA GLU A 152 5.28 1.48 14.89
C GLU A 152 6.71 1.78 15.29
N VAL A 153 7.45 2.46 14.42
CA VAL A 153 8.83 2.86 14.70
C VAL A 153 9.06 4.30 14.20
N PRO A 154 9.63 5.17 15.05
CA PRO A 154 10.11 6.46 14.56
C PRO A 154 11.39 6.26 13.75
N LEU A 155 11.58 7.11 12.74
CA LEU A 155 12.84 7.14 11.98
C LEU A 155 13.83 8.04 12.69
N THR A 156 15.06 7.57 12.89
CA THR A 156 16.15 8.37 13.48
C THR A 156 16.45 9.61 12.65
N GLU A 157 16.52 9.42 11.32
CA GLU A 157 16.60 10.49 10.35
C GLU A 157 15.34 10.46 9.50
N SER A 158 14.66 11.60 9.39
CA SER A 158 13.46 11.71 8.55
C SER A 158 13.82 11.79 7.08
N ALA A 159 12.87 11.42 6.22
CA ALA A 159 12.95 11.63 4.78
C ALA A 159 11.94 12.71 4.37
N VAL A 160 12.18 13.37 3.25
CA VAL A 160 11.27 14.37 2.72
C VAL A 160 10.91 14.04 1.28
N ILE A 161 9.61 14.08 0.98
CA ILE A 161 9.06 13.97 -0.37
C ILE A 161 8.75 15.39 -0.82
N ARG A 162 9.48 15.90 -1.84
CA ARG A 162 9.31 17.27 -2.32
C ARG A 162 8.46 17.36 -3.56
N ALA A 163 8.48 16.31 -4.39
CA ALA A 163 7.77 16.28 -5.66
C ALA A 163 7.34 14.86 -5.99
N LEU A 164 6.37 14.73 -6.90
CA LEU A 164 5.80 13.44 -7.29
C LEU A 164 6.62 12.72 -8.36
N GLY A 165 7.63 13.33 -8.89
CA GLY A 165 8.47 12.70 -9.90
C GLY A 165 9.46 13.64 -10.50
#